data_611ba5d5916100e347c4231baf34db47
#
_entry.id   611ba5d5916100e347c4231baf34db47
#
_cell.length_a   1.000
_cell.length_b   1.000
_cell.length_c   1.000
_cell.angle_alpha   90.00
_cell.angle_beta   90.00
_cell.angle_gamma   90.00
#
_symmetry.space_group_name_H-M   'P 1'
#
loop_
_entity.id
_entity.type
_entity.pdbx_description
1 polymer ?
#
loop_
_entity_poly.entity_id
_entity_poly.type
_entity_poly.pdbx_seq_one_letter_code
_entity_poly.pdbx_strand_id
1 'polypeptide(L)'
;MTDLLQYAFFQHALMGSLLTAVACGMVGSYIVVRRLVFISGGITHASFGGLGLGFFMGTNPVWTALLFAVLSAFGVEWVSRTQDVREDSAIAAVWSLGMALGVIFIFMTPGYTPSLTAYLFGNILTITQSDIVWIALLTGALLLFFALAMKSILYVAFDRDFARTQGLPVAWIEYTMMFFIAVTIVLSIRLVGIMLLMSLLTLPQMTANLFTCDFRKMVVGSILIGFAGCVAGLILSYYLDVPSGAFIILVLVMLFLGVKTIKRLFIR
;
A
#
# COMPACT_ATOMS: atom_id res chain seq x y z
N MET A 1 -9.42 -9.03 27.53
CA MET A 1 -8.93 -7.95 26.67
C MET A 1 -7.74 -7.20 27.27
N THR A 2 -7.75 -6.90 28.57
CA THR A 2 -6.64 -6.27 29.29
C THR A 2 -5.34 -7.07 29.17
N ASP A 3 -5.41 -8.39 29.19
CA ASP A 3 -4.22 -9.26 29.13
C ASP A 3 -3.52 -9.25 27.76
N LEU A 4 -4.27 -9.10 26.66
CA LEU A 4 -3.71 -9.01 25.30
C LEU A 4 -2.84 -7.76 25.08
N LEU A 5 -3.25 -6.63 25.67
CA LEU A 5 -2.52 -5.37 25.59
C LEU A 5 -1.17 -5.39 26.33
N GLN A 6 -0.95 -6.36 27.22
CA GLN A 6 0.31 -6.51 27.95
C GLN A 6 1.40 -7.20 27.11
N TYR A 7 1.01 -7.92 26.06
CA TYR A 7 1.99 -8.60 25.20
C TYR A 7 2.63 -7.65 24.19
N ALA A 8 3.97 -7.61 24.16
CA ALA A 8 4.72 -6.72 23.27
C ALA A 8 4.38 -6.94 21.78
N PHE A 9 4.16 -8.19 21.36
CA PHE A 9 3.80 -8.50 19.98
C PHE A 9 2.47 -7.85 19.56
N PHE A 10 1.48 -7.81 20.48
CA PHE A 10 0.18 -7.21 20.21
C PHE A 10 0.25 -5.69 20.16
N GLN A 11 1.07 -5.08 21.03
CA GLN A 11 1.35 -3.64 20.98
C GLN A 11 2.02 -3.25 19.65
N HIS A 12 3.03 -4.01 19.23
CA HIS A 12 3.69 -3.80 17.93
C HIS A 12 2.71 -3.96 16.76
N ALA A 13 1.84 -4.97 16.81
CA ALA A 13 0.80 -5.19 15.80
C ALA A 13 -0.18 -4.01 15.72
N LEU A 14 -0.62 -3.46 16.85
CA LEU A 14 -1.50 -2.28 16.88
C LEU A 14 -0.81 -1.03 16.37
N MET A 15 0.43 -0.77 16.79
CA MET A 15 1.21 0.39 16.32
C MET A 15 1.50 0.28 14.83
N GLY A 16 1.93 -0.90 14.37
CA GLY A 16 2.14 -1.19 12.96
C GLY A 16 0.87 -1.03 12.13
N SER A 17 -0.27 -1.53 12.62
CA SER A 17 -1.58 -1.36 11.97
C SER A 17 -1.98 0.10 11.86
N LEU A 18 -1.80 0.90 12.91
CA LEU A 18 -2.11 2.33 12.90
C LEU A 18 -1.26 3.07 11.85
N LEU A 19 0.05 2.90 11.91
CA LEU A 19 0.98 3.57 10.99
C LEU A 19 0.74 3.14 9.54
N THR A 20 0.53 1.85 9.31
CA THR A 20 0.20 1.34 7.97
C THR A 20 -1.15 1.86 7.49
N ALA A 21 -2.17 1.93 8.34
CA ALA A 21 -3.48 2.49 7.99
C ALA A 21 -3.38 3.97 7.63
N VAL A 22 -2.55 4.75 8.34
CA VAL A 22 -2.30 6.16 8.01
C VAL A 22 -1.60 6.28 6.65
N ALA A 23 -0.48 5.58 6.44
CA ALA A 23 0.26 5.61 5.19
C ALA A 23 -0.61 5.13 4.00
N CYS A 24 -1.29 3.98 4.15
CA CYS A 24 -2.19 3.44 3.12
C CYS A 24 -3.42 4.32 2.90
N GLY A 25 -3.95 4.95 3.94
CA GLY A 25 -5.09 5.87 3.83
C GLY A 25 -4.77 7.09 2.97
N MET A 26 -3.58 7.66 3.16
CA MET A 26 -3.11 8.82 2.39
C MET A 26 -2.77 8.44 0.94
N VAL A 27 -1.88 7.47 0.76
CA VAL A 27 -1.42 7.03 -0.56
C VAL A 27 -2.56 6.36 -1.36
N GLY A 28 -3.35 5.51 -0.72
CA GLY A 28 -4.47 4.82 -1.34
C GLY A 28 -5.57 5.77 -1.79
N SER A 29 -5.81 6.87 -1.07
CA SER A 29 -6.75 7.91 -1.51
C SER A 29 -6.33 8.54 -2.85
N TYR A 30 -5.04 8.82 -3.01
CA TYR A 30 -4.49 9.29 -4.29
C TYR A 30 -4.63 8.23 -5.38
N ILE A 31 -4.28 6.96 -5.09
CA ILE A 31 -4.39 5.83 -6.03
C ILE A 31 -5.83 5.67 -6.52
N VAL A 32 -6.83 5.70 -5.63
CA VAL A 32 -8.24 5.50 -5.97
C VAL A 32 -8.78 6.66 -6.80
N VAL A 33 -8.49 7.91 -6.42
CA VAL A 33 -8.93 9.10 -7.16
C VAL A 33 -8.31 9.14 -8.56
N ARG A 34 -7.05 8.78 -8.69
CA ARG A 34 -6.33 8.70 -9.98
C ARG A 34 -6.70 7.46 -10.80
N ARG A 35 -7.53 6.56 -10.26
CA ARG A 35 -7.87 5.27 -10.87
C ARG A 35 -6.67 4.35 -11.14
N LEU A 36 -5.62 4.50 -10.35
CA LEU A 36 -4.36 3.75 -10.46
C LEU A 36 -4.35 2.48 -9.59
N VAL A 37 -5.50 1.87 -9.32
CA VAL A 37 -5.59 0.74 -8.38
C VAL A 37 -4.65 -0.42 -8.77
N PHE A 38 -4.46 -0.67 -10.07
CA PHE A 38 -3.54 -1.70 -10.55
C PHE A 38 -2.06 -1.43 -10.21
N ILE A 39 -1.68 -0.16 -9.95
CA ILE A 39 -0.29 0.18 -9.64
C ILE A 39 0.17 -0.44 -8.32
N SER A 40 -0.74 -0.58 -7.35
CA SER A 40 -0.44 -1.23 -6.07
C SER A 40 -0.01 -2.69 -6.29
N GLY A 41 -0.74 -3.44 -7.11
CA GLY A 41 -0.37 -4.80 -7.50
C GLY A 41 0.89 -4.84 -8.36
N GLY A 42 0.97 -3.97 -9.36
CA GLY A 42 2.11 -3.90 -10.28
C GLY A 42 3.44 -3.69 -9.56
N ILE A 43 3.54 -2.65 -8.71
CA ILE A 43 4.76 -2.36 -7.94
C ILE A 43 5.03 -3.44 -6.90
N THR A 44 3.99 -3.96 -6.24
CA THR A 44 4.11 -5.06 -5.29
C THR A 44 4.79 -6.27 -5.94
N HIS A 45 4.30 -6.72 -7.08
CA HIS A 45 4.87 -7.86 -7.78
C HIS A 45 6.21 -7.53 -8.45
N ALA A 46 6.41 -6.31 -8.94
CA ALA A 46 7.69 -5.88 -9.45
C ALA A 46 8.79 -5.90 -8.36
N SER A 47 8.45 -5.60 -7.11
CA SER A 47 9.39 -5.66 -5.99
C SER A 47 9.96 -7.07 -5.74
N PHE A 48 9.29 -8.14 -6.21
CA PHE A 48 9.85 -9.50 -6.19
C PHE A 48 11.13 -9.62 -7.01
N GLY A 49 11.26 -8.87 -8.10
CA GLY A 49 12.52 -8.78 -8.85
C GLY A 49 13.67 -8.32 -7.98
N GLY A 50 13.40 -7.32 -7.16
CA GLY A 50 14.37 -6.81 -6.18
C GLY A 50 14.63 -7.78 -5.03
N LEU A 51 13.60 -8.47 -4.51
CA LEU A 51 13.79 -9.52 -3.50
C LEU A 51 14.68 -10.64 -4.02
N GLY A 52 14.40 -11.15 -5.22
CA GLY A 52 15.20 -12.19 -5.87
C GLY A 52 16.65 -11.75 -6.09
N LEU A 53 16.86 -10.52 -6.56
CA LEU A 53 18.19 -9.94 -6.72
C LEU A 53 18.94 -9.86 -5.38
N GLY A 54 18.27 -9.45 -4.30
CA GLY A 54 18.86 -9.38 -2.97
C GLY A 54 19.32 -10.74 -2.45
N PHE A 55 18.54 -11.79 -2.64
CA PHE A 55 18.93 -13.16 -2.31
C PHE A 55 20.12 -13.63 -3.16
N PHE A 56 20.08 -13.38 -4.47
CA PHE A 56 21.16 -13.76 -5.36
C PHE A 56 22.49 -13.06 -5.03
N MET A 57 22.46 -11.78 -4.68
CA MET A 57 23.66 -11.01 -4.30
C MET A 57 24.09 -11.22 -2.84
N GLY A 58 23.33 -11.97 -2.04
CA GLY A 58 23.59 -12.12 -0.60
C GLY A 58 23.46 -10.81 0.21
N THR A 59 22.69 -9.84 -0.32
CA THR A 59 22.43 -8.54 0.32
C THR A 59 21.08 -8.56 1.05
N ASN A 60 20.78 -7.47 1.79
CA ASN A 60 19.47 -7.37 2.45
C ASN A 60 18.35 -7.22 1.41
N PRO A 61 17.42 -8.22 1.28
CA PRO A 61 16.40 -8.23 0.23
C PRO A 61 15.41 -7.07 0.29
N VAL A 62 15.27 -6.43 1.45
CA VAL A 62 14.34 -5.30 1.62
C VAL A 62 14.83 -4.06 0.86
N TRP A 63 16.13 -3.77 0.91
CA TRP A 63 16.70 -2.60 0.21
C TRP A 63 16.70 -2.78 -1.31
N THR A 64 16.99 -3.99 -1.79
CA THR A 64 16.91 -4.29 -3.22
C THR A 64 15.48 -4.28 -3.72
N ALA A 65 14.51 -4.79 -2.93
CA ALA A 65 13.09 -4.67 -3.24
C ALA A 65 12.64 -3.20 -3.29
N LEU A 66 13.09 -2.36 -2.37
CA LEU A 66 12.78 -0.93 -2.35
C LEU A 66 13.31 -0.23 -3.59
N LEU A 67 14.57 -0.49 -3.96
CA LEU A 67 15.17 0.06 -5.18
C LEU A 67 14.36 -0.35 -6.42
N PHE A 68 14.03 -1.64 -6.52
CA PHE A 68 13.27 -2.17 -7.65
C PHE A 68 11.85 -1.58 -7.73
N ALA A 69 11.18 -1.43 -6.58
CA ALA A 69 9.86 -0.84 -6.50
C ALA A 69 9.86 0.64 -6.93
N VAL A 70 10.85 1.43 -6.49
CA VAL A 70 10.98 2.84 -6.86
C VAL A 70 11.30 2.99 -8.35
N LEU A 71 12.24 2.19 -8.88
CA LEU A 71 12.56 2.17 -10.30
C LEU A 71 11.35 1.76 -11.15
N SER A 72 10.57 0.77 -10.69
CA SER A 72 9.35 0.32 -11.35
C SER A 72 8.27 1.41 -11.35
N ALA A 73 8.07 2.09 -10.23
CA ALA A 73 7.12 3.18 -10.12
C ALA A 73 7.48 4.35 -11.06
N PHE A 74 8.75 4.74 -11.09
CA PHE A 74 9.26 5.77 -11.99
C PHE A 74 9.20 5.32 -13.46
N GLY A 75 9.49 4.06 -13.74
CA GLY A 75 9.39 3.48 -15.07
C GLY A 75 7.96 3.51 -15.61
N VAL A 76 6.97 3.14 -14.81
CA VAL A 76 5.55 3.23 -15.18
C VAL A 76 5.17 4.68 -15.51
N GLU A 77 5.53 5.63 -14.64
CA GLU A 77 5.21 7.04 -14.85
C GLU A 77 5.91 7.60 -16.11
N TRP A 78 7.18 7.23 -16.32
CA TRP A 78 7.94 7.67 -17.48
C TRP A 78 7.36 7.14 -18.80
N VAL A 79 7.06 5.83 -18.87
CA VAL A 79 6.49 5.20 -20.07
C VAL A 79 5.12 5.77 -20.39
N SER A 80 4.27 5.92 -19.37
CA SER A 80 2.93 6.50 -19.54
C SER A 80 2.95 7.93 -20.05
N ARG A 81 3.96 8.73 -19.66
CA ARG A 81 4.07 10.12 -20.07
C ARG A 81 4.69 10.33 -21.45
N THR A 82 5.70 9.51 -21.79
CA THR A 82 6.55 9.78 -22.96
C THR A 82 6.19 8.95 -24.18
N GLN A 83 5.58 7.77 -23.96
CA GLN A 83 5.32 6.80 -25.02
C GLN A 83 3.85 6.68 -25.42
N ASP A 84 2.98 7.53 -24.86
CA ASP A 84 1.52 7.50 -25.09
C ASP A 84 0.89 6.11 -24.82
N VAL A 85 1.52 5.35 -23.92
CA VAL A 85 1.06 4.03 -23.51
C VAL A 85 0.09 4.17 -22.34
N ARG A 86 -1.01 3.42 -22.38
CA ARG A 86 -1.97 3.40 -21.27
C ARG A 86 -1.28 2.95 -19.97
N GLU A 87 -1.56 3.66 -18.88
CA GLU A 87 -0.98 3.40 -17.55
C GLU A 87 -1.14 1.91 -17.15
N ASP A 88 -2.30 1.30 -17.39
CA ASP A 88 -2.55 -0.11 -17.10
C ASP A 88 -1.60 -1.06 -17.85
N SER A 89 -1.29 -0.75 -19.12
CA SER A 89 -0.39 -1.57 -19.95
C SER A 89 1.06 -1.43 -19.47
N ALA A 90 1.50 -0.24 -19.10
CA ALA A 90 2.82 0.00 -18.53
C ALA A 90 2.97 -0.75 -17.19
N ILE A 91 1.95 -0.71 -16.33
CA ILE A 91 1.93 -1.45 -15.06
C ILE A 91 2.04 -2.96 -15.30
N ALA A 92 1.27 -3.51 -16.26
CA ALA A 92 1.30 -4.94 -16.56
C ALA A 92 2.67 -5.39 -17.08
N ALA A 93 3.33 -4.59 -17.91
CA ALA A 93 4.67 -4.89 -18.43
C ALA A 93 5.71 -4.91 -17.31
N VAL A 94 5.70 -3.91 -16.43
CA VAL A 94 6.62 -3.81 -15.29
C VAL A 94 6.36 -4.93 -14.27
N TRP A 95 5.10 -5.28 -14.02
CA TRP A 95 4.71 -6.42 -13.20
C TRP A 95 5.33 -7.72 -13.72
N SER A 96 5.09 -8.01 -15.00
CA SER A 96 5.58 -9.25 -15.63
C SER A 96 7.10 -9.33 -15.63
N LEU A 97 7.78 -8.20 -15.92
CA LEU A 97 9.24 -8.12 -15.91
C LEU A 97 9.79 -8.38 -14.50
N GLY A 98 9.24 -7.73 -13.49
CA GLY A 98 9.68 -7.89 -12.10
C GLY A 98 9.50 -9.32 -11.58
N MET A 99 8.35 -9.94 -11.87
CA MET A 99 8.11 -11.34 -11.53
C MET A 99 9.07 -12.27 -12.23
N ALA A 100 9.31 -12.09 -13.53
CA ALA A 100 10.24 -12.92 -14.30
C ALA A 100 11.67 -12.84 -13.75
N LEU A 101 12.15 -11.62 -13.53
CA LEU A 101 13.48 -11.39 -12.93
C LEU A 101 13.58 -11.98 -11.52
N GLY A 102 12.55 -11.81 -10.70
CA GLY A 102 12.51 -12.38 -9.34
C GLY A 102 12.65 -13.90 -9.35
N VAL A 103 11.89 -14.57 -10.20
CA VAL A 103 11.97 -16.03 -10.36
C VAL A 103 13.36 -16.45 -10.85
N ILE A 104 13.89 -15.79 -11.89
CA ILE A 104 15.24 -16.10 -12.43
C ILE A 104 16.31 -15.97 -11.34
N PHE A 105 16.34 -14.86 -10.60
CA PHE A 105 17.35 -14.66 -9.56
C PHE A 105 17.25 -15.68 -8.42
N ILE A 106 16.02 -16.05 -8.01
CA ILE A 106 15.82 -17.07 -7.00
C ILE A 106 16.33 -18.43 -7.48
N PHE A 107 16.04 -18.82 -8.71
CA PHE A 107 16.56 -20.07 -9.28
C PHE A 107 18.10 -20.08 -9.44
N MET A 108 18.71 -18.92 -9.65
CA MET A 108 20.17 -18.79 -9.72
C MET A 108 20.84 -18.73 -8.33
N THR A 109 20.06 -18.56 -7.25
CA THR A 109 20.60 -18.44 -5.90
C THR A 109 21.01 -19.84 -5.38
N PRO A 110 22.27 -20.08 -4.99
CA PRO A 110 22.68 -21.35 -4.41
C PRO A 110 22.14 -21.50 -2.98
N GLY A 111 21.64 -22.68 -2.65
CA GLY A 111 21.18 -23.02 -1.29
C GLY A 111 19.68 -22.85 -1.06
N TYR A 112 19.27 -22.77 0.21
CA TYR A 112 17.87 -22.64 0.60
C TYR A 112 17.43 -21.17 0.52
N THR A 113 16.44 -20.88 -0.32
CA THR A 113 15.78 -19.58 -0.37
C THR A 113 14.44 -19.62 0.38
N PRO A 114 14.10 -18.60 1.17
CA PRO A 114 12.79 -18.51 1.79
C PRO A 114 11.67 -18.58 0.76
N SER A 115 10.57 -19.26 1.11
CA SER A 115 9.43 -19.36 0.21
C SER A 115 8.82 -17.97 -0.04
N LEU A 116 8.57 -17.65 -1.30
CA LEU A 116 7.87 -16.41 -1.70
C LEU A 116 6.48 -16.30 -1.06
N THR A 117 5.87 -17.42 -0.69
CA THR A 117 4.57 -17.48 -0.01
C THR A 117 4.59 -16.76 1.35
N ALA A 118 5.73 -16.76 2.06
CA ALA A 118 5.84 -16.02 3.32
C ALA A 118 5.65 -14.49 3.15
N TYR A 119 6.07 -13.94 2.00
CA TYR A 119 5.84 -12.53 1.68
C TYR A 119 4.42 -12.25 1.20
N LEU A 120 3.71 -13.24 0.62
CA LEU A 120 2.34 -13.07 0.15
C LEU A 120 1.36 -12.84 1.31
N PHE A 121 1.48 -13.64 2.36
CA PHE A 121 0.53 -13.59 3.47
C PHE A 121 0.97 -12.61 4.57
N GLY A 122 2.28 -12.35 4.71
CA GLY A 122 2.83 -11.56 5.80
C GLY A 122 2.46 -12.15 7.17
N ASN A 123 2.94 -11.54 8.22
CA ASN A 123 2.47 -11.85 9.57
C ASN A 123 2.58 -10.60 10.44
N ILE A 124 1.44 -9.96 10.69
CA ILE A 124 1.35 -8.75 11.50
C ILE A 124 1.83 -8.96 12.95
N LEU A 125 1.91 -10.20 13.41
CA LEU A 125 2.38 -10.54 14.76
C LEU A 125 3.91 -10.62 14.88
N THR A 126 4.63 -10.60 13.74
CA THR A 126 6.11 -10.68 13.71
C THR A 126 6.78 -9.31 13.50
N ILE A 127 6.05 -8.22 13.65
CA ILE A 127 6.54 -6.85 13.49
C ILE A 127 7.62 -6.57 14.52
N THR A 128 8.80 -6.15 14.05
CA THR A 128 9.93 -5.75 14.88
C THR A 128 9.90 -4.27 15.20
N GLN A 129 10.63 -3.86 16.24
CA GLN A 129 10.75 -2.44 16.59
C GLN A 129 11.39 -1.62 15.45
N SER A 130 12.35 -2.19 14.72
CA SER A 130 12.95 -1.54 13.56
C SER A 130 11.92 -1.28 12.44
N ASP A 131 11.00 -2.21 12.21
CA ASP A 131 9.95 -2.05 11.22
C ASP A 131 9.01 -0.89 11.58
N ILE A 132 8.66 -0.76 12.87
CA ILE A 132 7.85 0.36 13.38
C ILE A 132 8.56 1.70 13.15
N VAL A 133 9.87 1.78 13.38
CA VAL A 133 10.63 3.01 13.16
C VAL A 133 10.60 3.41 11.68
N TRP A 134 10.83 2.47 10.75
CA TRP A 134 10.82 2.78 9.32
C TRP A 134 9.45 3.22 8.82
N ILE A 135 8.37 2.53 9.23
CA ILE A 135 7.02 2.94 8.83
C ILE A 135 6.61 4.26 9.49
N ALA A 136 7.06 4.54 10.72
CA ALA A 136 6.81 5.82 11.40
C ALA A 136 7.51 6.98 10.70
N LEU A 137 8.77 6.80 10.26
CA LEU A 137 9.50 7.80 9.47
C LEU A 137 8.80 8.08 8.13
N LEU A 138 8.37 7.02 7.43
CA LEU A 138 7.60 7.16 6.21
C LEU A 138 6.29 7.90 6.45
N THR A 139 5.53 7.50 7.47
CA THR A 139 4.24 8.11 7.82
C THR A 139 4.41 9.58 8.18
N GLY A 140 5.46 9.93 8.93
CA GLY A 140 5.81 11.31 9.24
C GLY A 140 6.15 12.14 8.00
N ALA A 141 6.93 11.57 7.07
CA ALA A 141 7.26 12.22 5.80
C ALA A 141 6.01 12.42 4.92
N LEU A 142 5.12 11.42 4.86
CA LEU A 142 3.83 11.52 4.16
C LEU A 142 2.94 12.60 4.75
N LEU A 143 2.79 12.63 6.07
CA LEU A 143 1.99 13.66 6.76
C LEU A 143 2.52 15.05 6.45
N LEU A 144 3.84 15.24 6.51
CA LEU A 144 4.48 16.51 6.17
C LEU A 144 4.23 16.88 4.70
N PHE A 145 4.44 15.94 3.77
CA PHE A 145 4.23 16.19 2.35
C PHE A 145 2.77 16.53 2.04
N PHE A 146 1.82 15.79 2.60
CA PHE A 146 0.40 16.09 2.42
C PHE A 146 0.01 17.42 3.07
N ALA A 147 0.55 17.75 4.24
CA ALA A 147 0.28 19.04 4.88
C ALA A 147 0.76 20.22 4.03
N LEU A 148 1.94 20.11 3.43
CA LEU A 148 2.53 21.18 2.61
C LEU A 148 1.95 21.25 1.19
N ALA A 149 1.69 20.10 0.56
CA ALA A 149 1.32 20.00 -0.84
C ALA A 149 -0.13 19.58 -1.09
N MET A 150 -1.01 19.56 -0.09
CA MET A 150 -2.39 19.04 -0.19
C MET A 150 -3.17 19.61 -1.39
N LYS A 151 -3.11 20.93 -1.61
CA LYS A 151 -3.82 21.58 -2.73
C LYS A 151 -3.28 21.10 -4.08
N SER A 152 -1.96 21.01 -4.19
CA SER A 152 -1.29 20.59 -5.41
C SER A 152 -1.53 19.11 -5.71
N ILE A 153 -1.48 18.25 -4.69
CA ILE A 153 -1.83 16.83 -4.80
C ILE A 153 -3.27 16.68 -5.28
N LEU A 154 -4.21 17.46 -4.70
CA LEU A 154 -5.61 17.46 -5.08
C LEU A 154 -5.80 17.80 -6.57
N TYR A 155 -5.23 18.92 -7.03
CA TYR A 155 -5.36 19.35 -8.41
C TYR A 155 -4.77 18.32 -9.38
N VAL A 156 -3.58 17.81 -9.11
CA VAL A 156 -2.94 16.77 -9.93
C VAL A 156 -3.72 15.46 -9.91
N ALA A 157 -4.34 15.10 -8.78
CA ALA A 157 -5.11 13.88 -8.66
C ALA A 157 -6.41 13.92 -9.49
N PHE A 158 -7.07 15.06 -9.57
CA PHE A 158 -8.35 15.19 -10.30
C PHE A 158 -8.17 15.59 -11.77
N ASP A 159 -7.31 16.58 -12.06
CA ASP A 159 -7.12 17.10 -13.40
C ASP A 159 -5.68 17.60 -13.60
N ARG A 160 -4.89 16.83 -14.34
CA ARG A 160 -3.48 17.14 -14.69
C ARG A 160 -3.36 18.42 -15.52
N ASP A 161 -4.27 18.60 -16.48
CA ASP A 161 -4.17 19.70 -17.43
C ASP A 161 -4.58 21.00 -16.75
N PHE A 162 -5.60 20.97 -15.92
CA PHE A 162 -5.93 22.10 -15.05
C PHE A 162 -4.77 22.45 -14.11
N ALA A 163 -4.15 21.47 -13.47
CA ALA A 163 -2.99 21.71 -12.60
C ALA A 163 -1.82 22.39 -13.35
N ARG A 164 -1.58 22.02 -14.63
CA ARG A 164 -0.58 22.68 -15.49
C ARG A 164 -0.93 24.13 -15.77
N THR A 165 -2.20 24.44 -16.06
CA THR A 165 -2.64 25.82 -16.31
C THR A 165 -2.50 26.72 -15.08
N GLN A 166 -2.53 26.13 -13.87
CA GLN A 166 -2.27 26.82 -12.61
C GLN A 166 -0.76 26.98 -12.30
N GLY A 167 0.12 26.59 -13.23
CA GLY A 167 1.57 26.70 -13.04
C GLY A 167 2.17 25.71 -12.04
N LEU A 168 1.44 24.63 -11.68
CA LEU A 168 1.94 23.65 -10.74
C LEU A 168 2.96 22.71 -11.40
N PRO A 169 4.02 22.30 -10.69
CA PRO A 169 5.02 21.37 -11.19
C PRO A 169 4.45 19.92 -11.18
N VAL A 170 3.52 19.62 -12.08
CA VAL A 170 2.78 18.36 -12.13
C VAL A 170 3.71 17.16 -12.13
N ALA A 171 4.78 17.17 -12.95
CA ALA A 171 5.73 16.07 -13.01
C ALA A 171 6.37 15.77 -11.64
N TRP A 172 6.83 16.84 -10.95
CA TRP A 172 7.46 16.66 -9.64
C TRP A 172 6.51 16.04 -8.61
N ILE A 173 5.24 16.49 -8.60
CA ILE A 173 4.22 15.96 -7.68
C ILE A 173 3.93 14.48 -7.98
N GLU A 174 3.78 14.12 -9.26
CA GLU A 174 3.50 12.74 -9.66
C GLU A 174 4.68 11.80 -9.34
N TYR A 175 5.91 12.17 -9.70
CA TYR A 175 7.08 11.35 -9.33
C TYR A 175 7.26 11.24 -7.82
N THR A 176 6.98 12.30 -7.06
CA THR A 176 7.03 12.24 -5.59
C THR A 176 5.96 11.32 -5.04
N MET A 177 4.73 11.37 -5.57
CA MET A 177 3.68 10.43 -5.18
C MET A 177 4.01 8.99 -5.56
N MET A 178 4.58 8.76 -6.75
CA MET A 178 5.06 7.43 -7.16
C MET A 178 6.15 6.89 -6.22
N PHE A 179 7.07 7.74 -5.80
CA PHE A 179 8.07 7.40 -4.78
C PHE A 179 7.40 6.96 -3.47
N PHE A 180 6.47 7.76 -2.94
CA PHE A 180 5.76 7.43 -1.71
C PHE A 180 4.90 6.16 -1.84
N ILE A 181 4.26 5.94 -2.99
CA ILE A 181 3.54 4.69 -3.29
C ILE A 181 4.49 3.50 -3.17
N ALA A 182 5.64 3.54 -3.86
CA ALA A 182 6.61 2.45 -3.88
C ALA A 182 7.18 2.15 -2.48
N VAL A 183 7.57 3.18 -1.73
CA VAL A 183 8.11 3.04 -0.37
C VAL A 183 7.04 2.50 0.59
N THR A 184 5.80 3.01 0.51
CA THR A 184 4.68 2.51 1.31
C THR A 184 4.43 1.04 1.04
N ILE A 185 4.42 0.63 -0.23
CA ILE A 185 4.23 -0.78 -0.61
C ILE A 185 5.31 -1.65 0.01
N VAL A 186 6.58 -1.36 -0.21
CA VAL A 186 7.69 -2.24 0.23
C VAL A 186 7.77 -2.35 1.74
N LEU A 187 7.66 -1.23 2.47
CA LEU A 187 7.69 -1.26 3.93
C LEU A 187 6.47 -1.97 4.52
N SER A 188 5.28 -1.78 3.92
CA SER A 188 4.06 -2.40 4.39
C SER A 188 3.95 -3.89 4.05
N ILE A 189 4.51 -4.36 2.90
CA ILE A 189 4.53 -5.80 2.56
C ILE A 189 5.12 -6.61 3.70
N ARG A 190 6.21 -6.15 4.28
CA ARG A 190 6.88 -6.85 5.36
C ARG A 190 6.03 -6.93 6.63
N LEU A 191 5.22 -5.90 6.89
CA LEU A 191 4.37 -5.81 8.07
C LEU A 191 3.08 -6.62 7.93
N VAL A 192 2.38 -6.44 6.84
CA VAL A 192 1.01 -6.94 6.68
C VAL A 192 0.85 -7.96 5.56
N GLY A 193 1.88 -8.14 4.73
CA GLY A 193 1.83 -8.99 3.54
C GLY A 193 1.12 -8.33 2.36
N ILE A 194 1.28 -8.93 1.19
CA ILE A 194 0.82 -8.36 -0.08
C ILE A 194 -0.71 -8.27 -0.14
N MET A 195 -1.40 -9.35 0.23
CA MET A 195 -2.86 -9.42 0.10
C MET A 195 -3.56 -8.38 0.97
N LEU A 196 -3.13 -8.26 2.25
CA LEU A 196 -3.71 -7.28 3.16
C LEU A 196 -3.33 -5.85 2.74
N LEU A 197 -2.11 -5.62 2.28
CA LEU A 197 -1.68 -4.32 1.79
C LEU A 197 -2.54 -3.82 0.62
N MET A 198 -2.77 -4.67 -0.40
CA MET A 198 -3.63 -4.29 -1.54
C MET A 198 -5.05 -3.94 -1.09
N SER A 199 -5.57 -4.67 -0.11
CA SER A 199 -6.87 -4.39 0.48
C SER A 199 -6.89 -3.07 1.25
N LEU A 200 -5.84 -2.75 2.01
CA LEU A 200 -5.71 -1.49 2.75
C LEU A 200 -5.52 -0.26 1.85
N LEU A 201 -4.94 -0.44 0.66
CA LEU A 201 -4.79 0.63 -0.33
C LEU A 201 -6.07 0.90 -1.13
N THR A 202 -7.12 0.07 -1.00
CA THR A 202 -8.32 0.18 -1.84
C THR A 202 -9.64 0.19 -1.07
N LEU A 203 -9.89 -0.80 -0.21
CA LEU A 203 -11.19 -0.98 0.46
C LEU A 203 -11.56 0.16 1.42
N PRO A 204 -10.67 0.65 2.30
CA PRO A 204 -11.00 1.78 3.16
C PRO A 204 -11.34 3.04 2.38
N GLN A 205 -10.59 3.32 1.31
CA GLN A 205 -10.79 4.48 0.44
C GLN A 205 -12.11 4.39 -0.34
N MET A 206 -12.40 3.21 -0.90
CA MET A 206 -13.68 2.95 -1.58
C MET A 206 -14.85 3.11 -0.61
N THR A 207 -14.70 2.65 0.63
CA THR A 207 -15.73 2.78 1.67
C THR A 207 -15.92 4.24 2.09
N ALA A 208 -14.83 4.97 2.32
CA ALA A 208 -14.88 6.39 2.67
C ALA A 208 -15.52 7.23 1.54
N ASN A 209 -15.23 6.90 0.27
CA ASN A 209 -15.81 7.56 -0.90
C ASN A 209 -17.34 7.35 -1.03
N LEU A 210 -17.90 6.35 -0.36
CA LEU A 210 -19.37 6.21 -0.28
C LEU A 210 -20.00 7.33 0.57
N PHE A 211 -19.27 7.92 1.52
CA PHE A 211 -19.79 8.93 2.43
C PHE A 211 -19.48 10.37 2.01
N THR A 212 -18.40 10.58 1.25
CA THR A 212 -17.93 11.92 0.91
C THR A 212 -17.23 11.97 -0.44
N CYS A 213 -17.42 13.10 -1.16
CA CYS A 213 -16.67 13.44 -2.36
C CYS A 213 -15.49 14.38 -2.06
N ASP A 214 -15.33 14.83 -0.80
CA ASP A 214 -14.22 15.67 -0.38
C ASP A 214 -12.97 14.81 -0.13
N PHE A 215 -11.90 15.11 -0.88
CA PHE A 215 -10.65 14.34 -0.81
C PHE A 215 -10.05 14.30 0.61
N ARG A 216 -10.10 15.42 1.34
CA ARG A 216 -9.54 15.47 2.70
C ARG A 216 -10.32 14.58 3.66
N LYS A 217 -11.66 14.65 3.58
CA LYS A 217 -12.54 13.80 4.38
C LYS A 217 -12.38 12.33 3.98
N MET A 218 -12.16 12.06 2.69
CA MET A 218 -11.90 10.71 2.19
C MET A 218 -10.59 10.15 2.78
N VAL A 219 -9.50 10.93 2.81
CA VAL A 219 -8.23 10.52 3.43
C VAL A 219 -8.43 10.17 4.91
N VAL A 220 -9.04 11.07 5.68
CA VAL A 220 -9.29 10.84 7.13
C VAL A 220 -10.21 9.63 7.33
N GLY A 221 -11.30 9.54 6.58
CA GLY A 221 -12.23 8.41 6.63
C GLY A 221 -11.54 7.08 6.30
N SER A 222 -10.66 7.08 5.29
CA SER A 222 -9.88 5.89 4.92
C SER A 222 -8.95 5.42 6.02
N ILE A 223 -8.28 6.35 6.70
CA ILE A 223 -7.42 6.04 7.85
C ILE A 223 -8.23 5.40 8.98
N LEU A 224 -9.36 6.01 9.33
CA LEU A 224 -10.22 5.51 10.42
C LEU A 224 -10.80 4.13 10.09
N ILE A 225 -11.33 3.95 8.88
CA ILE A 225 -11.90 2.67 8.41
C ILE A 225 -10.82 1.60 8.34
N GLY A 226 -9.64 1.93 7.78
CA GLY A 226 -8.52 1.01 7.68
C GLY A 226 -8.03 0.54 9.05
N PHE A 227 -7.81 1.48 9.97
CA PHE A 227 -7.39 1.15 11.34
C PHE A 227 -8.45 0.35 12.10
N ALA A 228 -9.72 0.78 12.06
CA ALA A 228 -10.82 0.05 12.70
C ALA A 228 -10.95 -1.38 12.14
N GLY A 229 -10.83 -1.56 10.82
CA GLY A 229 -10.82 -2.87 10.17
C GLY A 229 -9.65 -3.75 10.60
N CYS A 230 -8.44 -3.18 10.72
CA CYS A 230 -7.28 -3.90 11.23
C CYS A 230 -7.47 -4.34 12.68
N VAL A 231 -7.94 -3.45 13.56
CA VAL A 231 -8.16 -3.77 14.98
C VAL A 231 -9.26 -4.83 15.14
N ALA A 232 -10.39 -4.63 14.48
CA ALA A 232 -11.50 -5.60 14.53
C ALA A 232 -11.09 -6.95 13.98
N GLY A 233 -10.41 -6.97 12.82
CA GLY A 233 -9.95 -8.21 12.20
C GLY A 233 -8.88 -8.92 13.03
N LEU A 234 -7.96 -8.19 13.66
CA LEU A 234 -6.93 -8.75 14.52
C LEU A 234 -7.55 -9.39 15.78
N ILE A 235 -8.49 -8.72 16.43
CA ILE A 235 -9.16 -9.23 17.62
C ILE A 235 -9.98 -10.49 17.27
N LEU A 236 -10.79 -10.44 16.21
CA LEU A 236 -11.61 -11.57 15.79
C LEU A 236 -10.78 -12.76 15.33
N SER A 237 -9.68 -12.51 14.62
CA SER A 237 -8.70 -13.53 14.21
C SER A 237 -8.12 -14.30 15.41
N TYR A 238 -7.82 -13.59 16.49
CA TYR A 238 -7.31 -14.18 17.72
C TYR A 238 -8.35 -15.13 18.37
N TYR A 239 -9.63 -14.74 18.43
CA TYR A 239 -10.67 -15.58 19.01
C TYR A 239 -11.06 -16.78 18.16
N LEU A 240 -10.91 -16.67 16.84
CA LEU A 240 -11.31 -17.73 15.89
C LEU A 240 -10.14 -18.63 15.48
N ASP A 241 -8.92 -18.33 15.96
CA ASP A 241 -7.68 -19.06 15.63
C ASP A 241 -7.44 -19.18 14.11
N VAL A 242 -7.60 -18.04 13.40
CA VAL A 242 -7.43 -17.94 11.94
C VAL A 242 -6.34 -16.93 11.57
N PRO A 243 -5.71 -17.02 10.37
CA PRO A 243 -4.69 -16.08 9.94
C PRO A 243 -5.19 -14.63 9.93
N SER A 244 -4.53 -13.74 10.69
CA SER A 244 -4.96 -12.36 10.92
C SER A 244 -5.09 -11.55 9.63
N GLY A 245 -4.12 -11.66 8.71
CA GLY A 245 -4.14 -10.92 7.44
C GLY A 245 -5.38 -11.23 6.61
N ALA A 246 -5.71 -12.51 6.42
CA ALA A 246 -6.89 -12.93 5.65
C ALA A 246 -8.19 -12.49 6.33
N PHE A 247 -8.25 -12.56 7.66
CA PHE A 247 -9.45 -12.17 8.39
C PHE A 247 -9.69 -10.66 8.38
N ILE A 248 -8.64 -9.84 8.46
CA ILE A 248 -8.74 -8.39 8.30
C ILE A 248 -9.31 -8.02 6.91
N ILE A 249 -8.85 -8.70 5.86
CA ILE A 249 -9.39 -8.52 4.49
C ILE A 249 -10.89 -8.81 4.48
N LEU A 250 -11.30 -9.94 5.05
CA LEU A 250 -12.71 -10.33 5.14
C LEU A 250 -13.54 -9.25 5.84
N VAL A 251 -13.07 -8.76 6.98
CA VAL A 251 -13.73 -7.67 7.74
C VAL A 251 -13.88 -6.41 6.89
N LEU A 252 -12.83 -5.97 6.19
CA LEU A 252 -12.87 -4.79 5.32
C LEU A 252 -13.83 -4.96 4.15
N VAL A 253 -13.87 -6.15 3.51
CA VAL A 253 -14.81 -6.46 2.43
C VAL A 253 -16.25 -6.45 2.93
N MET A 254 -16.53 -7.11 4.06
CA MET A 254 -17.87 -7.15 4.65
C MET A 254 -18.34 -5.75 5.07
N LEU A 255 -17.44 -4.92 5.61
CA LEU A 255 -17.73 -3.54 5.95
C LEU A 255 -18.09 -2.72 4.69
N PHE A 256 -17.30 -2.84 3.62
CA PHE A 256 -17.57 -2.16 2.35
C PHE A 256 -18.94 -2.58 1.76
N LEU A 257 -19.20 -3.89 1.69
CA LEU A 257 -20.45 -4.42 1.15
C LEU A 257 -21.66 -4.02 2.01
N GLY A 258 -21.52 -4.10 3.34
CA GLY A 258 -22.56 -3.68 4.29
C GLY A 258 -22.93 -2.21 4.13
N VAL A 259 -21.93 -1.31 4.13
CA VAL A 259 -22.14 0.12 3.94
C VAL A 259 -22.77 0.41 2.57
N LYS A 260 -22.29 -0.24 1.51
CA LYS A 260 -22.83 -0.05 0.16
C LYS A 260 -24.29 -0.50 0.06
N THR A 261 -24.63 -1.63 0.69
CA THR A 261 -26.01 -2.16 0.72
C THR A 261 -26.93 -1.24 1.51
N ILE A 262 -26.52 -0.82 2.70
CA ILE A 262 -27.28 0.13 3.52
C ILE A 262 -27.53 1.43 2.76
N LYS A 263 -26.49 2.01 2.14
CA LYS A 263 -26.64 3.23 1.34
C LYS A 263 -27.64 3.03 0.20
N ARG A 264 -27.64 1.89 -0.48
CA ARG A 264 -28.56 1.60 -1.59
C ARG A 264 -30.03 1.45 -1.10
N LEU A 265 -30.23 0.96 0.12
CA LEU A 265 -31.56 0.74 0.68
C LEU A 265 -32.17 2.01 1.27
N PHE A 266 -31.34 2.85 1.91
CA PHE A 266 -31.83 4.00 2.69
C PHE A 266 -31.61 5.36 2.02
N ILE A 267 -30.72 5.46 1.00
CA ILE A 267 -30.40 6.70 0.30
C ILE A 267 -30.63 6.45 -1.20
N ARG A 268 -31.93 6.37 -1.54
CA ARG A 268 -32.39 6.45 -2.95
C ARG A 268 -32.60 7.88 -3.36
#